data_b893b3edc7b8bf20bdbf45fa04b3d7fa
#
_entry.id   b893b3edc7b8bf20bdbf45fa04b3d7fa
#
_cell.length_a   1.000
_cell.length_b   1.000
_cell.length_c   1.000
_cell.angle_alpha   90.00
_cell.angle_beta   90.00
_cell.angle_gamma   90.00
#
_symmetry.space_group_name_H-M   'P 1'
#
loop_
_entity.id
_entity.type
_entity.pdbx_description
1 polymer ?
#
loop_
_entity_poly.entity_id
_entity_poly.type
_entity_poly.pdbx_seq_one_letter_code
_entity_poly.pdbx_strand_id
1 'polypeptide(L)'
;EASVSVAQGVTRDIGGPNGRNTSVGVDFSMPLQWRAQRDASLGQIQSERTRLESLLHVRRSEYHALVEQAQIQWRQRQNEMAALQNRLQAAQEASRIASLRLEAFDGDGYATLLNARHELYLAAVQVVDGAERRGLAQLELVGLVATDCGPASPAIQDDASLALTALPRAIDTAAQATPASRTLGWYVWNGQALLDHPARMTTLPKGSERILISFTAPQLRALTRPAGQKRLVQLIAQAHAQGLRVELLLGEATWVLPARRQALLDLLAPLRNLAFDGLHLDLERSQLPPAQQPSWDEAVVDTLRAVRAAIDWPLALTTHYRELQAPDFARRIQDTGVTELVAMVYVSNPVRAAEIARPLLQGPPGLRLAVAQSIERSLPPDESNYLLGQTQALRRWHQLSQVLETLPGFSGIVVQSWDEFKKARP
;
A
#
# COMPACT_ATOMS: atom_id res chain seq x y z
N GLU A 1 -50.22 -34.55 29.38
CA GLU A 1 -50.74 -33.21 29.71
C GLU A 1 -51.71 -33.40 30.90
N ALA A 2 -51.75 -32.47 31.80
CA ALA A 2 -52.71 -32.37 32.90
C ALA A 2 -53.47 -31.06 32.72
N SER A 3 -54.79 -31.14 32.70
CA SER A 3 -55.63 -29.95 32.64
C SER A 3 -56.67 -30.01 33.80
N VAL A 4 -57.00 -28.83 34.29
CA VAL A 4 -58.05 -28.64 35.27
C VAL A 4 -59.18 -27.93 34.59
N SER A 5 -60.37 -28.56 34.61
CA SER A 5 -61.58 -27.98 34.07
C SER A 5 -62.57 -27.66 35.17
N VAL A 6 -63.22 -26.55 35.10
CA VAL A 6 -64.34 -26.19 35.96
C VAL A 6 -65.56 -25.98 35.08
N ALA A 7 -66.58 -26.76 35.22
CA ALA A 7 -67.83 -26.62 34.48
C ALA A 7 -68.98 -26.26 35.44
N GLN A 8 -69.72 -25.24 35.08
CA GLN A 8 -70.96 -24.86 35.82
C GLN A 8 -72.14 -25.08 34.87
N GLY A 9 -73.03 -25.98 35.26
CA GLY A 9 -74.23 -26.26 34.50
C GLY A 9 -75.49 -25.92 35.28
N VAL A 10 -76.52 -25.51 34.56
CA VAL A 10 -77.88 -25.32 35.11
C VAL A 10 -78.76 -26.39 34.50
N THR A 11 -79.28 -27.33 35.33
CA THR A 11 -80.28 -28.26 34.92
C THR A 11 -81.69 -27.69 35.14
N ARG A 12 -82.49 -27.66 34.09
CA ARG A 12 -83.92 -27.29 34.09
C ARG A 12 -84.75 -28.60 34.04
N ASP A 13 -85.33 -28.96 35.17
CA ASP A 13 -86.39 -29.97 35.15
C ASP A 13 -87.72 -29.30 34.90
N ILE A 14 -88.55 -29.93 34.04
CA ILE A 14 -89.93 -29.50 33.78
C ILE A 14 -90.79 -29.84 35.01
N GLY A 15 -90.99 -28.81 35.88
CA GLY A 15 -91.81 -28.93 37.08
C GLY A 15 -91.05 -29.02 38.41
N GLY A 16 -89.69 -28.88 38.43
CA GLY A 16 -88.86 -28.92 39.63
C GLY A 16 -88.05 -27.69 39.87
N PRO A 17 -87.43 -27.49 41.04
CA PRO A 17 -86.55 -26.36 41.31
C PRO A 17 -85.25 -26.40 40.46
N ASN A 18 -84.85 -25.29 39.92
CA ASN A 18 -83.60 -25.16 39.14
C ASN A 18 -82.39 -25.54 40.03
N GLY A 19 -81.68 -26.61 39.67
CA GLY A 19 -80.43 -26.97 40.33
C GLY A 19 -79.22 -26.33 39.62
N ARG A 20 -78.28 -25.84 40.40
CA ARG A 20 -76.93 -25.38 39.89
C ARG A 20 -75.94 -26.47 40.30
N ASN A 21 -75.34 -27.10 39.33
CA ASN A 21 -74.24 -28.04 39.55
C ASN A 21 -72.91 -27.43 39.13
N THR A 22 -71.94 -27.50 40.03
CA THR A 22 -70.56 -27.13 39.73
C THR A 22 -69.76 -28.45 39.80
N SER A 23 -69.14 -28.79 38.72
CA SER A 23 -68.16 -29.90 38.67
C SER A 23 -66.76 -29.39 38.46
N VAL A 24 -65.84 -29.97 39.20
CA VAL A 24 -64.41 -29.75 39.00
C VAL A 24 -63.81 -31.07 38.50
N GLY A 25 -63.30 -31.05 37.29
CA GLY A 25 -62.66 -32.20 36.67
C GLY A 25 -61.14 -31.98 36.60
N VAL A 26 -60.36 -32.99 36.88
CA VAL A 26 -58.91 -33.01 36.58
C VAL A 26 -58.71 -34.14 35.56
N ASP A 27 -58.35 -33.73 34.36
CA ASP A 27 -58.10 -34.61 33.23
C ASP A 27 -56.62 -34.91 33.11
N PHE A 28 -56.32 -36.20 33.15
CA PHE A 28 -54.93 -36.65 32.81
C PHE A 28 -54.99 -37.39 31.49
N SER A 29 -54.35 -36.82 30.48
CA SER A 29 -54.12 -37.50 29.20
C SER A 29 -52.68 -38.01 29.12
N MET A 30 -52.56 -39.33 29.01
CA MET A 30 -51.27 -39.97 28.82
C MET A 30 -51.33 -40.78 27.52
N PRO A 31 -50.45 -40.43 26.49
CA PRO A 31 -50.48 -41.23 25.26
C PRO A 31 -50.21 -42.70 25.55
N LEU A 32 -50.91 -43.59 24.88
CA LEU A 32 -50.74 -45.06 25.05
C LEU A 32 -49.30 -45.51 24.76
N GLN A 33 -48.54 -44.72 23.99
CA GLN A 33 -47.15 -45.00 23.66
C GLN A 33 -46.12 -44.07 24.39
N TRP A 34 -46.51 -43.50 25.55
CA TRP A 34 -45.69 -42.57 26.30
C TRP A 34 -44.27 -43.10 26.61
N ARG A 35 -44.16 -44.43 26.92
CA ARG A 35 -42.86 -45.07 27.18
C ARG A 35 -41.97 -45.05 25.91
N ALA A 36 -42.53 -45.45 24.77
CA ALA A 36 -41.82 -45.45 23.50
C ALA A 36 -41.37 -44.03 23.07
N GLN A 37 -42.26 -43.02 23.26
CA GLN A 37 -41.93 -41.62 22.98
C GLN A 37 -40.84 -41.10 23.93
N ARG A 38 -40.89 -41.44 25.23
CA ARG A 38 -39.85 -41.09 26.21
C ARG A 38 -38.53 -41.73 25.83
N ASP A 39 -38.53 -43.03 25.51
CA ASP A 39 -37.32 -43.77 25.19
C ASP A 39 -36.71 -43.28 23.84
N ALA A 40 -37.54 -42.93 22.86
CA ALA A 40 -37.11 -42.28 21.63
C ALA A 40 -36.49 -40.89 21.91
N SER A 41 -37.09 -40.06 22.76
CA SER A 41 -36.56 -38.75 23.15
C SER A 41 -35.24 -38.89 23.92
N LEU A 42 -35.11 -39.84 24.82
CA LEU A 42 -33.86 -40.13 25.52
C LEU A 42 -32.78 -40.62 24.54
N GLY A 43 -33.16 -41.47 23.57
CA GLY A 43 -32.24 -41.88 22.49
C GLY A 43 -31.74 -40.72 21.62
N GLN A 44 -32.64 -39.78 21.28
CA GLN A 44 -32.24 -38.54 20.56
C GLN A 44 -31.28 -37.68 21.38
N ILE A 45 -31.57 -37.44 22.66
CA ILE A 45 -30.69 -36.68 23.57
C ILE A 45 -29.33 -37.37 23.69
N GLN A 46 -29.30 -38.69 23.82
CA GLN A 46 -28.07 -39.46 23.93
C GLN A 46 -27.23 -39.41 22.63
N SER A 47 -27.91 -39.53 21.49
CA SER A 47 -27.28 -39.37 20.16
C SER A 47 -26.69 -37.97 19.97
N GLU A 48 -27.45 -36.91 20.32
CA GLU A 48 -26.98 -35.53 20.22
C GLU A 48 -25.81 -35.25 21.18
N ARG A 49 -25.88 -35.80 22.40
CA ARG A 49 -24.75 -35.72 23.34
C ARG A 49 -23.49 -36.35 22.75
N THR A 50 -23.59 -37.57 22.21
CA THR A 50 -22.42 -38.24 21.57
C THR A 50 -21.90 -37.45 20.39
N ARG A 51 -22.78 -36.86 19.57
CA ARG A 51 -22.40 -35.96 18.47
C ARG A 51 -21.64 -34.74 18.96
N LEU A 52 -22.11 -34.09 20.01
CA LEU A 52 -21.47 -32.92 20.60
C LEU A 52 -20.11 -33.26 21.24
N GLU A 53 -20.02 -34.42 21.94
CA GLU A 53 -18.74 -34.90 22.50
C GLU A 53 -17.73 -35.20 21.39
N SER A 54 -18.14 -35.80 20.27
CA SER A 54 -17.29 -36.04 19.11
C SER A 54 -16.84 -34.74 18.47
N LEU A 55 -17.75 -33.75 18.27
CA LEU A 55 -17.44 -32.45 17.75
C LEU A 55 -16.44 -31.71 18.65
N LEU A 56 -16.62 -31.76 19.94
CA LEU A 56 -15.74 -31.14 20.93
C LEU A 56 -14.34 -31.78 20.89
N HIS A 57 -14.27 -33.10 20.71
CA HIS A 57 -13.00 -33.80 20.55
C HIS A 57 -12.26 -33.34 19.27
N VAL A 58 -12.97 -33.26 18.12
CA VAL A 58 -12.40 -32.74 16.87
C VAL A 58 -11.89 -31.31 17.04
N ARG A 59 -12.71 -30.44 17.63
CA ARG A 59 -12.30 -29.02 17.86
C ARG A 59 -11.10 -28.89 18.78
N ARG A 60 -11.00 -29.72 19.81
CA ARG A 60 -9.80 -29.75 20.67
C ARG A 60 -8.58 -30.19 19.89
N SER A 61 -8.68 -31.23 19.05
CA SER A 61 -7.58 -31.70 18.23
C SER A 61 -7.14 -30.65 17.22
N GLU A 62 -8.08 -29.97 16.55
CA GLU A 62 -7.79 -28.84 15.64
C GLU A 62 -7.04 -27.70 16.36
N TYR A 63 -7.53 -27.33 17.56
CA TYR A 63 -6.90 -26.29 18.37
C TYR A 63 -5.48 -26.68 18.79
N HIS A 64 -5.26 -27.91 19.25
CA HIS A 64 -3.92 -28.38 19.61
C HIS A 64 -2.97 -28.35 18.41
N ALA A 65 -3.44 -28.76 17.24
CA ALA A 65 -2.64 -28.68 16.00
C ALA A 65 -2.26 -27.22 15.64
N LEU A 66 -3.19 -26.27 15.79
CA LEU A 66 -2.90 -24.84 15.56
C LEU A 66 -1.85 -24.29 16.53
N VAL A 67 -1.97 -24.63 17.83
CA VAL A 67 -0.98 -24.22 18.85
C VAL A 67 0.39 -24.83 18.56
N GLU A 68 0.44 -26.10 18.22
CA GLU A 68 1.69 -26.78 17.86
C GLU A 68 2.34 -26.14 16.61
N GLN A 69 1.56 -25.87 15.58
CA GLN A 69 2.01 -25.18 14.38
C GLN A 69 2.59 -23.79 14.71
N ALA A 70 1.88 -23.00 15.51
CA ALA A 70 2.36 -21.68 15.93
C ALA A 70 3.66 -21.76 16.75
N GLN A 71 3.80 -22.78 17.61
CA GLN A 71 5.04 -23.03 18.35
C GLN A 71 6.22 -23.37 17.45
N ILE A 72 5.98 -24.20 16.43
CA ILE A 72 7.01 -24.56 15.42
C ILE A 72 7.43 -23.31 14.66
N GLN A 73 6.49 -22.51 14.18
CA GLN A 73 6.78 -21.26 13.49
C GLN A 73 7.58 -20.30 14.36
N TRP A 74 7.18 -20.12 15.61
CA TRP A 74 7.91 -19.29 16.58
C TRP A 74 9.36 -19.72 16.73
N ARG A 75 9.62 -21.02 16.94
CA ARG A 75 10.99 -21.56 17.06
C ARG A 75 11.79 -21.37 15.77
N GLN A 76 11.19 -21.55 14.61
CA GLN A 76 11.85 -21.29 13.32
C GLN A 76 12.26 -19.83 13.18
N ARG A 77 11.40 -18.87 13.56
CA ARG A 77 11.72 -17.44 13.53
C ARG A 77 12.80 -17.05 14.54
N GLN A 78 12.86 -17.69 15.71
CA GLN A 78 13.96 -17.50 16.66
C GLN A 78 15.30 -17.96 16.04
N ASN A 79 15.34 -19.13 15.42
CA ASN A 79 16.55 -19.64 14.79
C ASN A 79 16.98 -18.77 13.59
N GLU A 80 16.04 -18.33 12.76
CA GLU A 80 16.27 -17.39 11.66
C GLU A 80 16.90 -16.10 12.21
N MET A 81 16.36 -15.55 13.30
CA MET A 81 16.87 -14.33 13.91
C MET A 81 18.32 -14.47 14.38
N ALA A 82 18.67 -15.59 15.02
CA ALA A 82 20.04 -15.86 15.42
C ALA A 82 21.01 -15.91 14.23
N ALA A 83 20.58 -16.52 13.12
CA ALA A 83 21.39 -16.56 11.90
C ALA A 83 21.58 -15.16 11.28
N LEU A 84 20.53 -14.34 11.27
CA LEU A 84 20.59 -12.95 10.77
C LEU A 84 21.52 -12.08 11.62
N GLN A 85 21.49 -12.23 12.95
CA GLN A 85 22.39 -11.51 13.86
C GLN A 85 23.86 -11.91 13.61
N ASN A 86 24.15 -13.19 13.43
CA ASN A 86 25.49 -13.67 13.09
C ASN A 86 25.98 -13.09 11.75
N ARG A 87 25.07 -13.02 10.74
CA ARG A 87 25.40 -12.38 9.45
C ARG A 87 25.70 -10.90 9.60
N LEU A 88 24.94 -10.18 10.43
CA LEU A 88 25.19 -8.77 10.71
C LEU A 88 26.55 -8.56 11.35
N GLN A 89 26.94 -9.38 12.34
CA GLN A 89 28.26 -9.32 12.96
C GLN A 89 29.38 -9.56 11.97
N ALA A 90 29.23 -10.55 11.08
CA ALA A 90 30.21 -10.83 10.04
C ALA A 90 30.35 -9.65 9.05
N ALA A 91 29.24 -9.03 8.66
CA ALA A 91 29.24 -7.86 7.79
C ALA A 91 29.86 -6.61 8.45
N GLN A 92 29.65 -6.42 9.79
CA GLN A 92 30.30 -5.37 10.57
C GLN A 92 31.82 -5.53 10.55
N GLU A 93 32.30 -6.74 10.81
CA GLU A 93 33.73 -7.03 10.83
C GLU A 93 34.36 -6.87 9.43
N ALA A 94 33.67 -7.33 8.37
CA ALA A 94 34.10 -7.10 6.99
C ALA A 94 34.21 -5.59 6.66
N SER A 95 33.24 -4.78 7.08
CA SER A 95 33.27 -3.33 6.90
C SER A 95 34.43 -2.67 7.68
N ARG A 96 34.69 -3.14 8.89
CA ARG A 96 35.83 -2.67 9.71
C ARG A 96 37.17 -2.99 9.04
N ILE A 97 37.36 -4.21 8.56
CA ILE A 97 38.59 -4.64 7.85
C ILE A 97 38.76 -3.81 6.56
N ALA A 98 37.68 -3.61 5.80
CA ALA A 98 37.72 -2.81 4.56
C ALA A 98 38.11 -1.34 4.84
N SER A 99 37.66 -0.75 5.96
CA SER A 99 38.07 0.59 6.39
C SER A 99 39.57 0.67 6.69
N LEU A 100 40.12 -0.31 7.41
CA LEU A 100 41.54 -0.37 7.71
C LEU A 100 42.41 -0.54 6.44
N ARG A 101 41.94 -1.31 5.46
CA ARG A 101 42.64 -1.43 4.16
C ARG A 101 42.66 -0.13 3.39
N LEU A 102 41.56 0.63 3.39
CA LEU A 102 41.52 1.95 2.77
C LEU A 102 42.53 2.91 3.44
N GLU A 103 42.61 2.92 4.78
CA GLU A 103 43.59 3.72 5.54
C GLU A 103 45.04 3.33 5.22
N ALA A 104 45.29 2.03 4.91
CA ALA A 104 46.61 1.54 4.52
C ALA A 104 46.97 1.79 3.04
N PHE A 105 46.15 2.53 2.28
CA PHE A 105 46.33 2.82 0.85
C PHE A 105 46.46 1.57 -0.04
N ASP A 106 45.73 0.49 0.29
CA ASP A 106 45.66 -0.71 -0.52
C ASP A 106 44.79 -0.47 -1.78
N GLY A 107 45.31 -0.71 -2.99
CA GLY A 107 44.85 -0.20 -4.28
C GLY A 107 43.33 -0.17 -4.54
N ASP A 108 42.59 -1.25 -4.23
CA ASP A 108 41.12 -1.32 -4.41
C ASP A 108 40.32 -0.99 -3.14
N GLY A 109 40.95 -0.35 -2.15
CA GLY A 109 40.37 -0.13 -0.83
C GLY A 109 39.03 0.57 -0.82
N TYR A 110 38.81 1.53 -1.72
CA TYR A 110 37.54 2.27 -1.76
C TYR A 110 36.38 1.43 -2.29
N ALA A 111 36.57 0.66 -3.35
CA ALA A 111 35.53 -0.24 -3.88
C ALA A 111 35.20 -1.35 -2.88
N THR A 112 36.24 -1.90 -2.24
CA THR A 112 36.08 -2.92 -1.19
C THR A 112 35.31 -2.38 0.00
N LEU A 113 35.57 -1.16 0.45
CA LEU A 113 34.82 -0.51 1.54
C LEU A 113 33.37 -0.26 1.16
N LEU A 114 33.10 0.24 -0.04
CA LEU A 114 31.72 0.45 -0.53
C LEU A 114 30.92 -0.84 -0.53
N ASN A 115 31.48 -1.92 -1.07
CA ASN A 115 30.84 -3.23 -1.11
C ASN A 115 30.60 -3.77 0.32
N ALA A 116 31.57 -3.68 1.21
CA ALA A 116 31.43 -4.13 2.60
C ALA A 116 30.37 -3.33 3.37
N ARG A 117 30.27 -2.02 3.15
CA ARG A 117 29.20 -1.17 3.72
C ARG A 117 27.84 -1.50 3.14
N HIS A 118 27.76 -1.80 1.86
CA HIS A 118 26.52 -2.24 1.23
C HIS A 118 26.01 -3.55 1.84
N GLU A 119 26.90 -4.55 1.98
CA GLU A 119 26.56 -5.82 2.64
C GLU A 119 26.15 -5.64 4.09
N LEU A 120 26.82 -4.75 4.83
CA LEU A 120 26.44 -4.40 6.18
C LEU A 120 25.02 -3.80 6.26
N TYR A 121 24.71 -2.88 5.34
CA TYR A 121 23.38 -2.31 5.25
C TYR A 121 22.31 -3.37 4.96
N LEU A 122 22.56 -4.25 3.99
CA LEU A 122 21.64 -5.35 3.66
C LEU A 122 21.43 -6.30 4.85
N ALA A 123 22.49 -6.64 5.57
CA ALA A 123 22.41 -7.48 6.76
C ALA A 123 21.59 -6.82 7.88
N ALA A 124 21.75 -5.51 8.09
CA ALA A 124 20.99 -4.76 9.08
C ALA A 124 19.49 -4.71 8.73
N VAL A 125 19.13 -4.48 7.46
CA VAL A 125 17.74 -4.51 6.99
C VAL A 125 17.11 -5.89 7.24
N GLN A 126 17.86 -6.98 6.94
CA GLN A 126 17.36 -8.33 7.16
C GLN A 126 17.11 -8.64 8.66
N VAL A 127 17.91 -8.08 9.57
CA VAL A 127 17.67 -8.21 11.03
C VAL A 127 16.37 -7.51 11.42
N VAL A 128 16.08 -6.32 10.90
CA VAL A 128 14.81 -5.61 11.14
C VAL A 128 13.62 -6.41 10.65
N ASP A 129 13.66 -6.90 9.41
CA ASP A 129 12.61 -7.74 8.84
C ASP A 129 12.43 -9.06 9.62
N GLY A 130 13.53 -9.67 10.07
CA GLY A 130 13.51 -10.86 10.91
C GLY A 130 12.85 -10.61 12.26
N ALA A 131 13.14 -9.46 12.89
CA ALA A 131 12.52 -9.04 14.15
C ALA A 131 11.00 -8.83 14.00
N GLU A 132 10.56 -8.21 12.90
CA GLU A 132 9.12 -8.06 12.59
C GLU A 132 8.45 -9.44 12.46
N ARG A 133 9.00 -10.34 11.63
CA ARG A 133 8.44 -11.69 11.43
C ARG A 133 8.40 -12.49 12.73
N ARG A 134 9.45 -12.39 13.56
CA ARG A 134 9.46 -13.02 14.88
C ARG A 134 8.40 -12.44 15.80
N GLY A 135 8.23 -11.11 15.82
CA GLY A 135 7.19 -10.45 16.61
C GLY A 135 5.79 -10.88 16.22
N LEU A 136 5.50 -10.99 14.92
CA LEU A 136 4.21 -11.49 14.42
C LEU A 136 3.94 -12.93 14.83
N ALA A 137 4.92 -13.83 14.70
CA ALA A 137 4.78 -15.23 15.13
C ALA A 137 4.59 -15.35 16.66
N GLN A 138 5.21 -14.48 17.43
CA GLN A 138 5.00 -14.40 18.88
C GLN A 138 3.58 -13.96 19.23
N LEU A 139 3.07 -12.93 18.55
CA LEU A 139 1.69 -12.44 18.76
C LEU A 139 0.66 -13.50 18.40
N GLU A 140 0.88 -14.24 17.31
CA GLU A 140 0.01 -15.35 16.90
C GLU A 140 -0.02 -16.43 17.98
N LEU A 141 1.14 -16.87 18.48
CA LEU A 141 1.23 -17.86 19.54
C LEU A 141 0.56 -17.38 20.82
N VAL A 142 0.83 -16.15 21.25
CA VAL A 142 0.22 -15.55 22.44
C VAL A 142 -1.30 -15.46 22.29
N GLY A 143 -1.79 -15.04 21.11
CA GLY A 143 -3.23 -14.97 20.82
C GLY A 143 -3.94 -16.31 20.90
N LEU A 144 -3.25 -17.42 20.59
CA LEU A 144 -3.79 -18.78 20.74
C LEU A 144 -3.74 -19.31 22.17
N VAL A 145 -2.76 -18.92 22.98
CA VAL A 145 -2.51 -19.53 24.30
C VAL A 145 -2.99 -18.64 25.46
N ALA A 146 -3.19 -17.34 25.23
CA ALA A 146 -3.64 -16.43 26.28
C ALA A 146 -5.07 -16.73 26.74
N THR A 147 -5.22 -17.06 28.02
CA THR A 147 -6.52 -17.29 28.68
C THR A 147 -7.14 -16.01 29.23
N ASP A 148 -6.32 -14.94 29.39
CA ASP A 148 -6.74 -13.63 29.91
C ASP A 148 -6.13 -12.50 29.11
N CYS A 149 -6.94 -11.50 28.75
CA CYS A 149 -6.50 -10.24 28.15
C CYS A 149 -5.84 -9.30 29.18
N GLY A 150 -4.97 -9.80 30.02
CA GLY A 150 -4.20 -9.01 30.98
C GLY A 150 -2.99 -8.33 30.33
N PRO A 151 -2.44 -7.24 30.95
CA PRO A 151 -1.39 -6.39 30.36
C PRO A 151 0.03 -6.99 30.38
N ALA A 152 0.19 -8.30 30.46
CA ALA A 152 1.48 -8.96 30.38
C ALA A 152 1.87 -9.17 28.90
N SER A 153 2.19 -8.09 28.18
CA SER A 153 2.97 -8.22 26.96
C SER A 153 4.35 -8.75 27.32
N PRO A 154 4.78 -9.91 26.81
CA PRO A 154 6.19 -10.28 26.92
C PRO A 154 7.00 -9.17 26.28
N ALA A 155 8.02 -8.68 26.97
CA ALA A 155 8.90 -7.66 26.46
C ALA A 155 9.46 -8.12 25.10
N ILE A 156 9.03 -7.45 24.01
CA ILE A 156 9.63 -7.65 22.69
C ILE A 156 11.06 -7.15 22.84
N GLN A 157 12.03 -8.06 22.78
CA GLN A 157 13.42 -7.66 22.72
C GLN A 157 13.62 -6.81 21.46
N ASP A 158 14.12 -5.58 21.66
CA ASP A 158 14.28 -4.61 20.57
C ASP A 158 15.56 -4.90 19.76
N ASP A 159 15.57 -6.05 19.08
CA ASP A 159 16.68 -6.45 18.20
C ASP A 159 16.79 -5.51 16.97
N ALA A 160 15.71 -4.82 16.62
CA ALA A 160 15.74 -3.81 15.56
C ALA A 160 16.60 -2.60 15.95
N SER A 161 16.58 -2.20 17.22
CA SER A 161 17.43 -1.14 17.75
C SER A 161 18.91 -1.51 17.66
N LEU A 162 19.27 -2.76 17.94
CA LEU A 162 20.64 -3.26 17.80
C LEU A 162 21.13 -3.22 16.35
N ALA A 163 20.27 -3.57 15.40
CA ALA A 163 20.61 -3.50 13.97
C ALA A 163 20.87 -2.06 13.50
N LEU A 164 20.07 -1.10 13.97
CA LEU A 164 20.22 0.32 13.62
C LEU A 164 21.49 0.94 14.23
N THR A 165 21.87 0.53 15.46
CA THR A 165 23.12 1.00 16.10
C THR A 165 24.37 0.40 15.46
N ALA A 166 24.24 -0.74 14.77
CA ALA A 166 25.34 -1.39 14.06
C ALA A 166 25.72 -0.70 12.75
N LEU A 167 24.85 0.14 12.18
CA LEU A 167 25.16 0.90 10.98
C LEU A 167 26.19 1.97 11.29
N PRO A 168 27.29 2.09 10.51
CA PRO A 168 28.22 3.19 10.68
C PRO A 168 27.45 4.50 10.53
N ARG A 169 27.55 5.40 11.54
CA ARG A 169 27.07 6.77 11.38
C ARG A 169 27.70 7.33 10.14
N ALA A 170 26.89 7.90 9.25
CA ALA A 170 27.38 8.56 8.05
C ALA A 170 28.52 9.49 8.46
N ILE A 171 29.69 9.31 7.85
CA ILE A 171 30.84 10.17 8.10
C ILE A 171 30.41 11.56 7.66
N ASP A 172 30.45 12.55 8.55
CA ASP A 172 30.22 13.98 8.31
C ASP A 172 31.31 14.61 7.41
N THR A 173 31.66 13.96 6.30
CA THR A 173 32.64 14.40 5.32
C THR A 173 32.12 14.25 3.89
N ALA A 174 30.83 14.45 3.69
CA ALA A 174 30.36 14.91 2.38
C ALA A 174 30.33 16.42 2.46
N ALA A 175 31.35 17.05 1.87
CA ALA A 175 31.33 18.46 1.55
C ALA A 175 29.93 18.84 1.04
N GLN A 176 29.37 19.90 1.56
CA GLN A 176 28.13 20.57 1.25
C GLN A 176 27.78 20.58 -0.26
N ALA A 177 27.45 19.42 -0.80
CA ALA A 177 26.55 19.37 -1.93
C ALA A 177 25.17 19.60 -1.32
N THR A 178 24.55 20.73 -1.65
CA THR A 178 23.15 21.01 -1.35
C THR A 178 22.37 19.73 -1.64
N PRO A 179 21.72 19.07 -0.66
CA PRO A 179 21.03 17.84 -0.93
C PRO A 179 20.00 18.14 -2.01
N ALA A 180 20.10 17.47 -3.15
CA ALA A 180 19.09 17.57 -4.19
C ALA A 180 17.75 17.30 -3.49
N SER A 181 16.86 18.28 -3.53
CA SER A 181 15.57 18.28 -2.86
C SER A 181 14.86 16.97 -3.17
N ARG A 182 14.60 16.17 -2.14
CA ARG A 182 14.01 14.83 -2.23
C ARG A 182 12.51 15.00 -2.27
N THR A 183 11.93 15.03 -3.46
CA THR A 183 10.55 15.38 -3.64
C THR A 183 9.61 14.20 -3.36
N LEU A 184 8.70 14.37 -2.40
CA LEU A 184 7.48 13.58 -2.34
C LEU A 184 6.43 14.29 -3.22
N GLY A 185 6.02 13.62 -4.30
CA GLY A 185 5.01 14.10 -5.24
C GLY A 185 3.69 13.36 -5.09
N TRP A 186 2.60 13.97 -5.54
CA TRP A 186 1.27 13.41 -5.45
C TRP A 186 0.51 13.51 -6.77
N TYR A 187 -0.01 12.40 -7.27
CA TYR A 187 -1.05 12.43 -8.28
C TYR A 187 -2.35 12.95 -7.66
N VAL A 188 -2.93 13.97 -8.26
CA VAL A 188 -4.19 14.60 -7.87
C VAL A 188 -5.15 14.51 -9.04
N TRP A 189 -5.89 13.41 -9.13
CA TRP A 189 -6.81 13.16 -10.24
C TRP A 189 -8.02 14.07 -10.24
N ASN A 190 -8.45 14.53 -9.08
CA ASN A 190 -9.55 15.47 -8.94
C ASN A 190 -9.04 16.90 -8.75
N GLY A 191 -8.43 17.48 -9.79
CA GLY A 191 -7.93 18.84 -9.76
C GLY A 191 -9.02 19.90 -9.55
N GLN A 192 -10.25 19.62 -9.98
CA GLN A 192 -11.38 20.50 -9.73
C GLN A 192 -11.61 20.76 -8.24
N ALA A 193 -11.43 19.74 -7.39
CA ALA A 193 -11.59 19.88 -5.95
C ALA A 193 -10.53 20.83 -5.33
N LEU A 194 -9.33 20.91 -5.92
CA LEU A 194 -8.32 21.91 -5.51
C LEU A 194 -8.61 23.29 -6.08
N LEU A 195 -9.13 23.39 -7.29
CA LEU A 195 -9.60 24.68 -7.84
C LEU A 195 -10.73 25.30 -7.01
N ASP A 196 -11.64 24.47 -6.53
CA ASP A 196 -12.77 24.94 -5.73
C ASP A 196 -12.36 25.23 -4.27
N HIS A 197 -11.37 24.50 -3.75
CA HIS A 197 -10.92 24.61 -2.37
C HIS A 197 -9.39 24.53 -2.26
N PRO A 198 -8.63 25.55 -2.69
CA PRO A 198 -7.17 25.53 -2.70
C PRO A 198 -6.52 25.30 -1.33
N ALA A 199 -7.20 25.70 -0.25
CA ALA A 199 -6.75 25.46 1.11
C ALA A 199 -6.54 23.97 1.44
N ARG A 200 -7.12 23.06 0.67
CA ARG A 200 -6.86 21.61 0.85
C ARG A 200 -5.40 21.23 0.63
N MET A 201 -4.61 21.99 -0.11
CA MET A 201 -3.19 21.76 -0.28
C MET A 201 -2.42 21.75 1.06
N THR A 202 -2.90 22.48 2.06
CA THR A 202 -2.31 22.50 3.42
C THR A 202 -2.44 21.14 4.14
N THR A 203 -3.31 20.24 3.66
CA THR A 203 -3.49 18.90 4.23
C THR A 203 -2.58 17.84 3.60
N LEU A 204 -1.72 18.23 2.65
CA LEU A 204 -0.69 17.35 2.12
C LEU A 204 0.28 16.94 3.24
N PRO A 205 0.77 15.70 3.23
CA PRO A 205 1.77 15.26 4.20
C PRO A 205 3.00 16.16 4.22
N LYS A 206 3.58 16.34 5.40
CA LYS A 206 4.81 17.12 5.56
C LYS A 206 5.93 16.54 4.68
N GLY A 207 6.66 17.38 3.98
CA GLY A 207 7.68 16.98 3.01
C GLY A 207 7.15 16.76 1.59
N SER A 208 5.86 17.08 1.33
CA SER A 208 5.34 17.17 -0.03
C SER A 208 5.90 18.40 -0.73
N GLU A 209 6.42 18.24 -1.95
CA GLU A 209 7.07 19.30 -2.71
C GLU A 209 6.48 19.48 -4.10
N ARG A 210 5.69 18.53 -4.59
CA ARG A 210 5.02 18.66 -5.89
C ARG A 210 3.64 17.98 -5.92
N ILE A 211 2.76 18.55 -6.74
CA ILE A 211 1.48 17.96 -7.12
C ILE A 211 1.38 17.86 -8.64
N LEU A 212 0.91 16.72 -9.10
CA LEU A 212 0.59 16.43 -10.49
C LEU A 212 -0.91 16.50 -10.61
N ILE A 213 -1.42 17.62 -11.13
CA ILE A 213 -2.86 17.93 -11.08
C ILE A 213 -3.55 17.60 -12.40
N SER A 214 -4.59 16.79 -12.35
CA SER A 214 -5.37 16.36 -13.52
C SER A 214 -6.82 16.88 -13.46
N PHE A 215 -7.40 17.01 -14.63
CA PHE A 215 -8.77 17.45 -14.85
C PHE A 215 -9.42 16.59 -15.91
N THR A 216 -10.71 16.39 -15.80
CA THR A 216 -11.47 15.72 -16.86
C THR A 216 -11.50 16.55 -18.15
N ALA A 217 -11.70 15.93 -19.31
CA ALA A 217 -11.74 16.63 -20.60
C ALA A 217 -12.73 17.81 -20.64
N PRO A 218 -13.95 17.75 -20.08
CA PRO A 218 -14.83 18.92 -19.97
C PRO A 218 -14.26 20.04 -19.10
N GLN A 219 -13.62 19.69 -17.96
CA GLN A 219 -12.99 20.66 -17.06
C GLN A 219 -11.82 21.36 -17.76
N LEU A 220 -10.94 20.59 -18.43
CA LEU A 220 -9.84 21.16 -19.22
C LEU A 220 -10.33 22.17 -20.26
N ARG A 221 -11.38 21.82 -21.03
CA ARG A 221 -11.99 22.75 -21.98
C ARG A 221 -12.55 24.00 -21.33
N ALA A 222 -13.08 23.92 -20.11
CA ALA A 222 -13.51 25.10 -19.36
C ALA A 222 -12.32 25.94 -18.87
N LEU A 223 -11.21 25.29 -18.50
CA LEU A 223 -9.99 25.93 -18.01
C LEU A 223 -9.18 26.63 -19.12
N THR A 224 -9.40 26.30 -20.41
CA THR A 224 -8.78 27.05 -21.54
C THR A 224 -9.42 28.41 -21.75
N ARG A 225 -10.59 28.69 -21.17
CA ARG A 225 -11.26 30.02 -21.25
C ARG A 225 -10.62 31.02 -20.27
N PRO A 226 -10.71 32.33 -20.53
CA PRO A 226 -10.08 33.35 -19.67
C PRO A 226 -10.39 33.23 -18.18
N ALA A 227 -11.65 32.97 -17.82
CA ALA A 227 -12.05 32.78 -16.42
C ALA A 227 -11.41 31.53 -15.79
N GLY A 228 -11.31 30.43 -16.53
CA GLY A 228 -10.65 29.20 -16.09
C GLY A 228 -9.15 29.37 -15.93
N GLN A 229 -8.50 30.03 -16.90
CA GLN A 229 -7.07 30.35 -16.81
C GLN A 229 -6.76 31.22 -15.59
N LYS A 230 -7.58 32.22 -15.29
CA LYS A 230 -7.42 33.04 -14.08
C LYS A 230 -7.45 32.18 -12.79
N ARG A 231 -8.35 31.20 -12.73
CA ARG A 231 -8.42 30.28 -11.59
C ARG A 231 -7.17 29.40 -11.49
N LEU A 232 -6.65 28.90 -12.63
CA LEU A 232 -5.41 28.13 -12.66
C LEU A 232 -4.21 28.97 -12.19
N VAL A 233 -4.08 30.20 -12.67
CA VAL A 233 -3.02 31.13 -12.22
C VAL A 233 -3.09 31.32 -10.71
N GLN A 234 -4.28 31.52 -10.15
CA GLN A 234 -4.46 31.66 -8.70
C GLN A 234 -4.09 30.39 -7.93
N LEU A 235 -4.48 29.22 -8.44
CA LEU A 235 -4.14 27.93 -7.81
C LEU A 235 -2.62 27.69 -7.81
N ILE A 236 -1.97 27.90 -8.95
CA ILE A 236 -0.51 27.75 -9.11
C ILE A 236 0.23 28.70 -8.17
N ALA A 237 -0.17 29.98 -8.12
CA ALA A 237 0.44 30.96 -7.23
C ALA A 237 0.26 30.58 -5.74
N GLN A 238 -0.89 30.06 -5.35
CA GLN A 238 -1.11 29.59 -3.97
C GLN A 238 -0.29 28.34 -3.64
N ALA A 239 -0.10 27.42 -4.58
CA ALA A 239 0.76 26.26 -4.41
C ALA A 239 2.24 26.69 -4.26
N HIS A 240 2.72 27.60 -5.12
CA HIS A 240 4.08 28.15 -5.05
C HIS A 240 4.32 28.88 -3.71
N ALA A 241 3.32 29.61 -3.18
CA ALA A 241 3.40 30.27 -1.87
C ALA A 241 3.56 29.25 -0.71
N GLN A 242 3.19 27.97 -0.93
CA GLN A 242 3.37 26.88 0.02
C GLN A 242 4.64 26.02 -0.29
N GLY A 243 5.45 26.44 -1.25
CA GLY A 243 6.65 25.72 -1.68
C GLY A 243 6.35 24.47 -2.53
N LEU A 244 5.13 24.34 -3.06
CA LEU A 244 4.72 23.21 -3.90
C LEU A 244 4.91 23.55 -5.38
N ARG A 245 5.57 22.68 -6.13
CA ARG A 245 5.57 22.69 -7.60
C ARG A 245 4.26 22.13 -8.13
N VAL A 246 3.75 22.65 -9.23
CA VAL A 246 2.50 22.24 -9.85
C VAL A 246 2.77 21.79 -11.28
N GLU A 247 2.63 20.51 -11.56
CA GLU A 247 2.73 19.94 -12.90
C GLU A 247 1.32 19.63 -13.44
N LEU A 248 1.07 19.97 -14.71
CA LEU A 248 -0.18 19.56 -15.37
C LEU A 248 -0.10 18.07 -15.71
N LEU A 249 -0.99 17.27 -15.16
CA LEU A 249 -1.07 15.83 -15.42
C LEU A 249 -2.12 15.53 -16.50
N LEU A 250 -1.72 14.88 -17.56
CA LEU A 250 -2.58 14.45 -18.65
C LEU A 250 -2.39 12.96 -18.92
N GLY A 251 -3.45 12.16 -18.78
CA GLY A 251 -3.40 10.69 -18.80
C GLY A 251 -4.46 10.07 -19.73
N GLU A 252 -4.38 10.31 -21.04
CA GLU A 252 -5.22 9.65 -22.04
C GLU A 252 -4.34 8.84 -23.00
N ALA A 253 -4.26 7.54 -22.82
CA ALA A 253 -3.35 6.67 -23.56
C ALA A 253 -3.51 6.76 -25.08
N THR A 254 -4.72 7.02 -25.58
CA THR A 254 -4.98 7.11 -27.03
C THR A 254 -4.30 8.31 -27.70
N TRP A 255 -3.79 9.28 -26.96
CA TRP A 255 -3.05 10.42 -27.54
C TRP A 255 -1.72 10.04 -28.20
N VAL A 256 -1.19 8.85 -27.91
CA VAL A 256 -0.02 8.33 -28.63
C VAL A 256 -0.35 8.03 -30.10
N LEU A 257 -1.60 7.76 -30.40
CA LEU A 257 -2.03 7.41 -31.75
C LEU A 257 -2.01 8.66 -32.66
N PRO A 258 -1.51 8.55 -33.90
CA PRO A 258 -1.41 9.68 -34.81
C PRO A 258 -2.72 10.45 -35.00
N ALA A 259 -3.84 9.73 -35.10
CA ALA A 259 -5.18 10.30 -35.26
C ALA A 259 -5.70 11.08 -34.04
N ARG A 260 -5.11 10.86 -32.84
CA ARG A 260 -5.51 11.49 -31.59
C ARG A 260 -4.50 12.50 -31.04
N ARG A 261 -3.27 12.47 -31.53
CA ARG A 261 -2.18 13.34 -31.07
C ARG A 261 -2.52 14.83 -31.22
N GLN A 262 -3.17 15.22 -32.31
CA GLN A 262 -3.57 16.60 -32.51
C GLN A 262 -4.50 17.13 -31.42
N ALA A 263 -5.39 16.28 -30.88
CA ALA A 263 -6.28 16.66 -29.78
C ALA A 263 -5.51 17.02 -28.50
N LEU A 264 -4.38 16.36 -28.22
CA LEU A 264 -3.49 16.72 -27.12
C LEU A 264 -2.83 18.10 -27.37
N LEU A 265 -2.33 18.35 -28.58
CA LEU A 265 -1.68 19.62 -28.92
C LEU A 265 -2.68 20.79 -28.88
N ASP A 266 -3.90 20.59 -29.35
CA ASP A 266 -4.97 21.59 -29.29
C ASP A 266 -5.37 21.93 -27.85
N LEU A 267 -5.31 20.93 -26.96
CA LEU A 267 -5.56 21.11 -25.54
C LEU A 267 -4.45 21.93 -24.87
N LEU A 268 -3.18 21.69 -25.22
CA LEU A 268 -2.02 22.36 -24.65
C LEU A 268 -1.84 23.80 -25.11
N ALA A 269 -2.18 24.08 -26.37
CA ALA A 269 -1.93 25.39 -27.00
C ALA A 269 -2.45 26.59 -26.18
N PRO A 270 -3.69 26.61 -25.65
CA PRO A 270 -4.20 27.73 -24.86
C PRO A 270 -3.62 27.79 -23.43
N LEU A 271 -2.99 26.71 -22.94
CA LEU A 271 -2.44 26.61 -21.57
C LEU A 271 -0.94 26.91 -21.50
N ARG A 272 -0.22 26.91 -22.63
CA ARG A 272 1.26 26.95 -22.73
C ARG A 272 1.92 28.14 -22.02
N ASN A 273 1.19 29.25 -21.82
CA ASN A 273 1.71 30.44 -21.17
C ASN A 273 1.43 30.49 -19.66
N LEU A 274 0.78 29.46 -19.10
CA LEU A 274 0.57 29.38 -17.66
C LEU A 274 1.85 28.92 -16.95
N ALA A 275 2.02 29.32 -15.71
CA ALA A 275 3.24 29.08 -14.93
C ALA A 275 3.26 27.67 -14.28
N PHE A 276 2.88 26.63 -15.02
CA PHE A 276 3.10 25.26 -14.56
C PHE A 276 4.60 24.97 -14.50
N ASP A 277 5.01 24.22 -13.49
CA ASP A 277 6.40 23.78 -13.30
C ASP A 277 6.79 22.62 -14.24
N GLY A 278 5.81 22.01 -14.91
CA GLY A 278 6.00 20.95 -15.88
C GLY A 278 4.69 20.42 -16.46
N LEU A 279 4.85 19.65 -17.55
CA LEU A 279 3.82 18.77 -18.10
C LEU A 279 4.18 17.33 -17.77
N HIS A 280 3.26 16.62 -17.17
CA HIS A 280 3.38 15.22 -16.83
C HIS A 280 2.41 14.40 -17.69
N LEU A 281 2.95 13.55 -18.55
CA LEU A 281 2.14 12.68 -19.40
C LEU A 281 2.11 11.28 -18.80
N ASP A 282 0.91 10.73 -18.63
CA ASP A 282 0.65 9.37 -18.18
C ASP A 282 0.01 8.58 -19.33
N LEU A 283 0.88 8.00 -20.18
CA LEU A 283 0.48 7.40 -21.46
C LEU A 283 0.78 5.90 -21.46
N GLU A 284 -0.03 5.16 -20.72
CA GLU A 284 0.22 3.75 -20.45
C GLU A 284 -0.09 2.84 -21.65
N ARG A 285 0.86 1.97 -21.99
CA ARG A 285 0.70 0.93 -23.00
C ARG A 285 -0.49 0.00 -22.71
N SER A 286 -0.65 -0.38 -21.44
CA SER A 286 -1.71 -1.30 -20.98
C SER A 286 -3.12 -0.81 -21.22
N GLN A 287 -3.31 0.51 -21.30
CA GLN A 287 -4.60 1.15 -21.53
C GLN A 287 -4.98 1.24 -23.02
N LEU A 288 -4.07 0.90 -23.93
CA LEU A 288 -4.38 0.81 -25.35
C LEU A 288 -5.07 -0.51 -25.69
N PRO A 289 -5.93 -0.53 -26.75
CA PRO A 289 -6.42 -1.77 -27.31
C PRO A 289 -5.26 -2.72 -27.68
N PRO A 290 -5.38 -4.04 -27.46
CA PRO A 290 -4.29 -4.99 -27.70
C PRO A 290 -3.61 -4.90 -29.08
N ALA A 291 -4.38 -4.61 -30.13
CA ALA A 291 -3.86 -4.45 -31.49
C ALA A 291 -2.95 -3.22 -31.67
N GLN A 292 -3.00 -2.24 -30.77
CA GLN A 292 -2.23 -1.00 -30.83
C GLN A 292 -1.03 -0.99 -29.87
N GLN A 293 -0.99 -1.92 -28.93
CA GLN A 293 0.09 -2.02 -27.93
C GLN A 293 1.49 -2.30 -28.53
N PRO A 294 1.64 -3.11 -29.60
CA PRO A 294 2.96 -3.39 -30.18
C PRO A 294 3.68 -2.15 -30.74
N SER A 295 2.95 -1.13 -31.20
CA SER A 295 3.53 0.10 -31.76
C SER A 295 3.61 1.25 -30.74
N TRP A 296 3.30 1.00 -29.46
CA TRP A 296 3.21 2.04 -28.44
C TRP A 296 4.53 2.78 -28.22
N ASP A 297 5.65 2.09 -28.20
CA ASP A 297 6.97 2.66 -27.94
C ASP A 297 7.43 3.65 -29.01
N GLU A 298 7.12 3.41 -30.27
CA GLU A 298 7.35 4.39 -31.35
C GLU A 298 6.34 5.55 -31.26
N ALA A 299 5.08 5.22 -31.08
CA ALA A 299 4.00 6.20 -31.04
C ALA A 299 4.14 7.19 -29.86
N VAL A 300 4.60 6.73 -28.68
CA VAL A 300 4.85 7.60 -27.54
C VAL A 300 6.05 8.54 -27.80
N VAL A 301 7.13 8.04 -28.38
CA VAL A 301 8.31 8.86 -28.75
C VAL A 301 7.89 9.98 -29.72
N ASP A 302 7.12 9.67 -30.76
CA ASP A 302 6.63 10.66 -31.71
C ASP A 302 5.69 11.69 -31.06
N THR A 303 4.86 11.23 -30.13
CA THR A 303 3.97 12.12 -29.38
C THR A 303 4.76 13.08 -28.49
N LEU A 304 5.77 12.59 -27.77
CA LEU A 304 6.64 13.40 -26.93
C LEU A 304 7.39 14.45 -27.75
N ARG A 305 7.91 14.11 -28.94
CA ARG A 305 8.54 15.09 -29.86
C ARG A 305 7.56 16.19 -30.28
N ALA A 306 6.33 15.81 -30.64
CA ALA A 306 5.31 16.78 -31.02
C ALA A 306 4.92 17.70 -29.84
N VAL A 307 4.78 17.14 -28.65
CA VAL A 307 4.49 17.91 -27.42
C VAL A 307 5.65 18.84 -27.09
N ARG A 308 6.92 18.36 -27.18
CA ARG A 308 8.11 19.21 -26.92
C ARG A 308 8.19 20.40 -27.88
N ALA A 309 7.79 20.22 -29.12
CA ALA A 309 7.72 21.32 -30.10
C ALA A 309 6.61 22.35 -29.82
N ALA A 310 5.60 21.98 -29.03
CA ALA A 310 4.42 22.80 -28.75
C ALA A 310 4.50 23.57 -27.42
N ILE A 311 5.31 23.12 -26.46
CA ILE A 311 5.42 23.71 -25.13
C ILE A 311 6.89 23.80 -24.66
N ASP A 312 7.17 24.77 -23.77
CA ASP A 312 8.50 24.96 -23.18
C ASP A 312 8.63 24.41 -21.75
N TRP A 313 7.55 23.95 -21.14
CA TRP A 313 7.59 23.38 -19.79
C TRP A 313 8.48 22.14 -19.72
N PRO A 314 9.14 21.87 -18.60
CA PRO A 314 9.74 20.58 -18.34
C PRO A 314 8.76 19.46 -18.63
N LEU A 315 9.19 18.42 -19.35
CA LEU A 315 8.34 17.31 -19.77
C LEU A 315 8.73 16.05 -19.02
N ALA A 316 7.74 15.41 -18.40
CA ALA A 316 7.86 14.13 -17.73
C ALA A 316 6.93 13.08 -18.34
N LEU A 317 7.33 11.80 -18.29
CA LEU A 317 6.53 10.65 -18.72
C LEU A 317 6.42 9.64 -17.60
N THR A 318 5.18 9.26 -17.25
CA THR A 318 4.90 8.06 -16.46
C THR A 318 4.78 6.85 -17.37
N THR A 319 5.43 5.76 -16.97
CA THR A 319 5.31 4.47 -17.66
C THR A 319 5.56 3.32 -16.68
N HIS A 320 5.11 2.11 -17.04
CA HIS A 320 5.39 0.93 -16.25
C HIS A 320 6.90 0.63 -16.26
N TYR A 321 7.47 0.26 -15.12
CA TYR A 321 8.91 -0.01 -15.00
C TYR A 321 9.46 -1.04 -16.00
N ARG A 322 8.62 -2.02 -16.43
CA ARG A 322 9.01 -3.03 -17.41
C ARG A 322 9.30 -2.45 -18.79
N GLU A 323 8.63 -1.38 -19.18
CA GLU A 323 8.91 -0.70 -20.46
C GLU A 323 10.32 -0.06 -20.43
N LEU A 324 10.75 0.41 -19.26
CA LEU A 324 12.08 1.01 -19.06
C LEU A 324 13.23 -0.02 -19.03
N GLN A 325 12.91 -1.30 -18.96
CA GLN A 325 13.92 -2.37 -19.03
C GLN A 325 14.43 -2.61 -20.46
N ALA A 326 13.71 -2.09 -21.48
CA ALA A 326 14.19 -2.14 -22.85
C ALA A 326 15.43 -1.23 -23.01
N PRO A 327 16.58 -1.72 -23.49
CA PRO A 327 17.88 -1.04 -23.38
C PRO A 327 17.91 0.37 -23.96
N ASP A 328 17.20 0.60 -25.06
CA ASP A 328 17.23 1.90 -25.76
C ASP A 328 16.01 2.78 -25.50
N PHE A 329 14.99 2.28 -24.80
CA PHE A 329 13.73 3.02 -24.65
C PHE A 329 13.95 4.33 -23.86
N ALA A 330 14.62 4.27 -22.71
CA ALA A 330 14.91 5.46 -21.90
C ALA A 330 15.70 6.53 -22.66
N ARG A 331 16.66 6.12 -23.49
CA ARG A 331 17.43 7.04 -24.35
C ARG A 331 16.55 7.67 -25.42
N ARG A 332 15.76 6.87 -26.12
CA ARG A 332 14.80 7.36 -27.13
C ARG A 332 13.82 8.39 -26.55
N ILE A 333 13.37 8.17 -25.31
CA ILE A 333 12.53 9.13 -24.58
C ILE A 333 13.32 10.41 -24.25
N GLN A 334 14.55 10.30 -23.74
CA GLN A 334 15.39 11.46 -23.46
C GLN A 334 15.64 12.32 -24.70
N ASP A 335 15.87 11.69 -25.85
CA ASP A 335 16.12 12.37 -27.14
C ASP A 335 14.90 13.19 -27.62
N THR A 336 13.71 12.98 -27.02
CA THR A 336 12.53 13.81 -27.26
C THR A 336 12.51 15.10 -26.46
N GLY A 337 13.45 15.30 -25.51
CA GLY A 337 13.47 16.43 -24.59
C GLY A 337 12.70 16.17 -23.28
N VAL A 338 12.34 14.93 -22.98
CA VAL A 338 11.84 14.53 -21.65
C VAL A 338 12.97 14.66 -20.64
N THR A 339 12.70 15.30 -19.51
CA THR A 339 13.68 15.58 -18.46
C THR A 339 13.53 14.64 -17.25
N GLU A 340 12.39 13.98 -17.13
CA GLU A 340 12.09 13.04 -16.04
C GLU A 340 11.23 11.88 -16.50
N LEU A 341 11.59 10.68 -16.09
CA LEU A 341 10.73 9.50 -16.15
C LEU A 341 10.15 9.21 -14.77
N VAL A 342 8.90 8.79 -14.72
CA VAL A 342 8.28 8.27 -13.49
C VAL A 342 7.95 6.80 -13.72
N ALA A 343 8.71 5.93 -13.08
CA ALA A 343 8.53 4.49 -13.19
C ALA A 343 7.44 4.02 -12.25
N MET A 344 6.36 3.44 -12.76
CA MET A 344 5.34 2.77 -11.93
C MET A 344 5.93 1.47 -11.38
N VAL A 345 6.41 1.54 -10.14
CA VAL A 345 6.90 0.40 -9.36
C VAL A 345 5.92 0.18 -8.21
N TYR A 346 4.74 -0.34 -8.55
CA TYR A 346 3.70 -0.61 -7.55
C TYR A 346 4.04 -1.88 -6.79
N VAL A 347 4.94 -1.73 -5.81
CA VAL A 347 5.38 -2.79 -4.90
C VAL A 347 5.43 -2.20 -3.49
N SER A 348 4.60 -2.72 -2.59
CA SER A 348 4.46 -2.19 -1.24
C SER A 348 5.68 -2.45 -0.34
N ASN A 349 6.52 -3.44 -0.66
CA ASN A 349 7.77 -3.69 0.03
C ASN A 349 8.88 -2.75 -0.47
N PRO A 350 9.45 -1.85 0.36
CA PRO A 350 10.42 -0.85 -0.07
C PRO A 350 11.75 -1.44 -0.55
N VAL A 351 12.18 -2.58 -0.01
CA VAL A 351 13.42 -3.25 -0.45
C VAL A 351 13.23 -3.78 -1.86
N ARG A 352 12.12 -4.49 -2.11
CA ARG A 352 11.80 -5.01 -3.43
C ARG A 352 11.59 -3.90 -4.46
N ALA A 353 10.92 -2.82 -4.08
CA ALA A 353 10.76 -1.65 -4.94
C ALA A 353 12.13 -1.02 -5.30
N ALA A 354 13.04 -0.93 -4.35
CA ALA A 354 14.40 -0.44 -4.59
C ALA A 354 15.21 -1.37 -5.52
N GLU A 355 15.08 -2.70 -5.37
CA GLU A 355 15.73 -3.68 -6.28
C GLU A 355 15.28 -3.49 -7.73
N ILE A 356 14.00 -3.20 -7.95
CA ILE A 356 13.43 -2.93 -9.28
C ILE A 356 13.91 -1.58 -9.82
N ALA A 357 13.94 -0.55 -8.97
CA ALA A 357 14.28 0.82 -9.39
C ALA A 357 15.77 1.03 -9.68
N ARG A 358 16.68 0.35 -8.96
CA ARG A 358 18.14 0.52 -9.11
C ARG A 358 18.67 0.36 -10.53
N PRO A 359 18.34 -0.71 -11.28
CA PRO A 359 18.81 -0.85 -12.65
C PRO A 359 18.30 0.27 -13.55
N LEU A 360 17.09 0.78 -13.31
CA LEU A 360 16.49 1.86 -14.08
C LEU A 360 17.21 3.19 -13.86
N LEU A 361 17.77 3.41 -12.67
CA LEU A 361 18.56 4.59 -12.32
C LEU A 361 19.95 4.61 -12.96
N GLN A 362 20.39 3.50 -13.56
CA GLN A 362 21.60 3.41 -14.37
C GLN A 362 21.35 3.82 -15.82
N GLY A 363 20.23 4.43 -16.11
CA GLY A 363 19.81 4.91 -17.41
C GLY A 363 20.70 6.06 -17.97
N PRO A 364 20.29 6.69 -19.07
CA PRO A 364 21.08 7.71 -19.74
C PRO A 364 21.43 8.89 -18.80
N PRO A 365 22.66 9.41 -18.83
CA PRO A 365 23.08 10.54 -18.02
C PRO A 365 22.20 11.78 -18.26
N GLY A 366 21.81 12.47 -17.18
CA GLY A 366 20.98 13.67 -17.27
C GLY A 366 19.47 13.44 -17.31
N LEU A 367 19.01 12.21 -17.54
CA LEU A 367 17.60 11.85 -17.38
C LEU A 367 17.32 11.53 -15.90
N ARG A 368 16.32 12.21 -15.33
CA ARG A 368 15.90 11.94 -13.95
C ARG A 368 14.87 10.83 -13.91
N LEU A 369 14.85 10.07 -12.82
CA LEU A 369 13.88 9.01 -12.57
C LEU A 369 13.24 9.18 -11.18
N ALA A 370 11.94 9.37 -11.16
CA ALA A 370 11.14 9.21 -9.96
C ALA A 370 10.50 7.81 -9.92
N VAL A 371 10.21 7.33 -8.72
CA VAL A 371 9.53 6.06 -8.52
C VAL A 371 8.10 6.32 -8.09
N ALA A 372 7.12 5.86 -8.89
CA ALA A 372 5.72 5.90 -8.50
C ALA A 372 5.38 4.73 -7.59
N GLN A 373 4.72 5.03 -6.49
CA GLN A 373 4.18 4.09 -5.52
C GLN A 373 2.67 4.23 -5.43
N SER A 374 1.95 3.16 -5.10
CA SER A 374 0.50 3.22 -5.00
C SER A 374 -0.03 3.13 -3.57
N ILE A 375 -1.14 3.83 -3.33
CA ILE A 375 -2.01 3.71 -2.16
C ILE A 375 -3.48 3.52 -2.61
N GLU A 376 -3.71 2.93 -3.75
CA GLU A 376 -5.05 2.68 -4.26
C GLU A 376 -5.69 1.46 -3.59
N ARG A 377 -6.92 1.62 -3.15
CA ARG A 377 -7.69 0.55 -2.51
C ARG A 377 -7.99 -0.63 -3.45
N SER A 378 -8.05 -0.37 -4.74
CA SER A 378 -8.39 -1.34 -5.79
C SER A 378 -7.27 -2.33 -6.10
N LEU A 379 -6.02 -2.00 -5.74
CA LEU A 379 -4.86 -2.85 -6.00
C LEU A 379 -4.63 -3.89 -4.89
N PRO A 380 -3.97 -5.01 -5.21
CA PRO A 380 -3.57 -6.02 -4.23
C PRO A 380 -2.65 -5.45 -3.13
N PRO A 381 -2.58 -6.09 -1.95
CA PRO A 381 -1.76 -5.59 -0.82
C PRO A 381 -0.25 -5.54 -1.09
N ASP A 382 0.26 -6.34 -2.02
CA ASP A 382 1.65 -6.34 -2.46
C ASP A 382 1.97 -5.22 -3.45
N GLU A 383 0.95 -4.64 -4.09
CA GLU A 383 1.07 -3.52 -5.03
C GLU A 383 0.66 -2.17 -4.42
N SER A 384 -0.11 -2.17 -3.33
CA SER A 384 -0.65 -0.96 -2.70
C SER A 384 -0.37 -0.89 -1.21
N ASN A 385 -0.09 0.32 -0.72
CA ASN A 385 0.08 0.61 0.71
C ASN A 385 -1.25 0.95 1.42
N TYR A 386 -2.42 0.82 0.78
CA TYR A 386 -3.71 1.26 1.33
C TYR A 386 -4.07 0.60 2.66
N LEU A 387 -3.90 -0.72 2.75
CA LEU A 387 -4.23 -1.47 3.97
C LEU A 387 -3.31 -1.19 5.15
N LEU A 388 -2.12 -0.66 4.88
CA LEU A 388 -1.16 -0.26 5.93
C LEU A 388 -1.55 1.04 6.62
N GLY A 389 -2.33 1.88 5.95
CA GLY A 389 -2.70 3.21 6.41
C GLY A 389 -1.64 4.27 6.12
N GLN A 390 -2.01 5.53 6.37
CA GLN A 390 -1.22 6.72 6.00
C GLN A 390 0.17 6.73 6.65
N THR A 391 0.22 6.51 7.95
CA THR A 391 1.47 6.58 8.72
C THR A 391 2.49 5.54 8.26
N GLN A 392 2.08 4.29 8.04
CA GLN A 392 2.98 3.24 7.59
C GLN A 392 3.38 3.41 6.12
N ALA A 393 2.45 3.86 5.27
CA ALA A 393 2.75 4.17 3.88
C ALA A 393 3.85 5.24 3.77
N LEU A 394 3.71 6.36 4.53
CA LEU A 394 4.72 7.43 4.56
C LEU A 394 6.09 6.91 5.05
N ARG A 395 6.12 6.04 6.06
CA ARG A 395 7.37 5.43 6.53
C ARG A 395 8.04 4.59 5.44
N ARG A 396 7.28 3.75 4.72
CA ARG A 396 7.81 2.91 3.64
C ARG A 396 8.34 3.72 2.46
N TRP A 397 7.64 4.78 2.07
CA TRP A 397 8.12 5.68 1.02
C TRP A 397 9.37 6.44 1.45
N HIS A 398 9.45 6.85 2.70
CA HIS A 398 10.67 7.46 3.24
C HIS A 398 11.84 6.46 3.23
N GLN A 399 11.64 5.22 3.66
CA GLN A 399 12.65 4.16 3.57
C GLN A 399 13.11 3.93 2.13
N LEU A 400 12.17 3.82 1.18
CA LEU A 400 12.49 3.67 -0.23
C LEU A 400 13.30 4.86 -0.75
N SER A 401 12.90 6.08 -0.42
CA SER A 401 13.63 7.30 -0.79
C SER A 401 15.05 7.29 -0.24
N GLN A 402 15.25 6.96 1.04
CA GLN A 402 16.57 6.88 1.67
C GLN A 402 17.51 5.89 0.96
N VAL A 403 16.96 4.76 0.52
CA VAL A 403 17.74 3.73 -0.20
C VAL A 403 18.17 4.19 -1.59
N LEU A 404 17.33 5.00 -2.26
CA LEU A 404 17.56 5.43 -3.64
C LEU A 404 18.26 6.78 -3.75
N GLU A 405 18.23 7.63 -2.73
CA GLU A 405 18.70 9.02 -2.76
C GLU A 405 20.18 9.18 -3.06
N THR A 406 20.98 8.16 -2.79
CA THR A 406 22.42 8.16 -3.09
C THR A 406 22.72 7.82 -4.56
N LEU A 407 21.72 7.37 -5.31
CA LEU A 407 21.88 6.99 -6.70
C LEU A 407 21.71 8.21 -7.61
N PRO A 408 22.62 8.43 -8.56
CA PRO A 408 22.52 9.54 -9.50
C PRO A 408 21.22 9.39 -10.33
N GLY A 409 20.58 10.52 -10.61
CA GLY A 409 19.35 10.57 -11.39
C GLY A 409 18.05 10.33 -10.59
N PHE A 410 18.11 9.87 -9.35
CA PHE A 410 16.90 9.73 -8.53
C PHE A 410 16.29 11.09 -8.19
N SER A 411 15.01 11.28 -8.52
CA SER A 411 14.29 12.54 -8.35
C SER A 411 13.14 12.50 -7.33
N GLY A 412 12.93 11.38 -6.66
CA GLY A 412 11.97 11.27 -5.57
C GLY A 412 10.90 10.19 -5.77
N ILE A 413 9.93 10.21 -4.88
CA ILE A 413 8.77 9.31 -4.90
C ILE A 413 7.54 10.09 -5.33
N VAL A 414 6.71 9.50 -6.18
CA VAL A 414 5.42 10.07 -6.57
C VAL A 414 4.31 9.08 -6.20
N VAL A 415 3.28 9.54 -5.52
CA VAL A 415 2.25 8.67 -4.95
C VAL A 415 0.96 8.72 -5.74
N GLN A 416 0.48 7.58 -6.15
CA GLN A 416 -0.82 7.32 -6.77
C GLN A 416 -1.79 6.82 -5.68
N SER A 417 -2.70 7.59 -5.16
CA SER A 417 -2.97 9.02 -5.38
C SER A 417 -3.26 9.73 -4.05
N TRP A 418 -3.18 11.05 -4.01
CA TRP A 418 -3.55 11.83 -2.84
C TRP A 418 -5.01 11.62 -2.40
N ASP A 419 -5.93 11.44 -3.36
CA ASP A 419 -7.34 11.22 -3.06
C ASP A 419 -7.57 9.88 -2.32
N GLU A 420 -6.84 8.84 -2.66
CA GLU A 420 -6.91 7.55 -1.96
C GLU A 420 -6.14 7.58 -0.63
N PHE A 421 -5.02 8.32 -0.57
CA PHE A 421 -4.28 8.51 0.68
C PHE A 421 -5.16 9.09 1.80
N LYS A 422 -5.98 10.10 1.49
CA LYS A 422 -6.92 10.69 2.45
C LYS A 422 -7.98 9.72 2.99
N LYS A 423 -8.30 8.66 2.23
CA LYS A 423 -9.29 7.63 2.60
C LYS A 423 -8.68 6.48 3.37
N ALA A 424 -7.35 6.31 3.28
CA ALA A 424 -6.63 5.30 4.05
C ALA A 424 -6.66 5.65 5.55
N ARG A 425 -6.57 4.63 6.40
CA ARG A 425 -6.51 4.82 7.87
C ARG A 425 -5.34 5.75 8.23
N PRO A 426 -5.48 6.59 9.23
CA PRO A 426 -4.41 7.45 9.76
C PRO A 426 -3.14 6.68 10.17
#